data_cbf4630f8ac393e33da1ea5bb1f84da4
#
_entry.id   cbf4630f8ac393e33da1ea5bb1f84da4
#
_cell.length_a   1.000
_cell.length_b   1.000
_cell.length_c   1.000
_cell.angle_alpha   90.00
_cell.angle_beta   90.00
_cell.angle_gamma   90.00
#
_symmetry.space_group_name_H-M   'P 1'
#
loop_
_entity.id
_entity.type
_entity.pdbx_description
1 polymer ?
#
loop_
_entity_poly.entity_id
_entity_poly.type
_entity_poly.pdbx_seq_one_letter_code
_entity_poly.pdbx_strand_id
1 'polypeptide(L)'
;MSHFSVCVIVPDDGVVNNIHANNLEDHLIPVLAPFDEQTEEEKYREFEDRTEEAKADFENDTMRVVRFPDGSIHSIYDDAFNKSFFVEEDRIYAFGSNRDRKSKLQTEESKALELVTDYPVKSWYPSFEAYCDEHRGFVKASDGRWGYTCNPNAKWDWWQIGGRFPNRFLVPAGLQDCIPSAKDDDGESAIPPEGYQYADAARKKDICWDVMRKIAVDTVEKRYQKCVKAFETKDLTDFGPLCRILDDGISAWGEMLYLKGETLDEYKARKGATDLDRYMCHTYAFVDRNGDWTGSGDMGWFGISSNDKDERAWNDEIQKLMNEAKDDDFLAIVDCHI
;
A
#
# COMPACT_ATOMS: atom_id res chain seq x y z
N MET A 1 -0.77 8.15 0.27
CA MET A 1 0.00 6.98 0.77
C MET A 1 -0.90 5.78 0.59
N SER A 2 -0.42 4.79 -0.10
CA SER A 2 -1.20 3.61 -0.49
C SER A 2 -0.79 2.40 0.34
N HIS A 3 -1.72 1.49 0.57
CA HIS A 3 -1.51 0.28 1.33
C HIS A 3 -2.09 -0.91 0.57
N PHE A 4 -1.49 -2.07 0.74
CA PHE A 4 -2.00 -3.33 0.22
C PHE A 4 -1.72 -4.49 1.17
N SER A 5 -2.53 -5.54 1.07
CA SER A 5 -2.43 -6.71 1.95
C SER A 5 -1.61 -7.82 1.33
N VAL A 6 -0.76 -8.43 2.14
CA VAL A 6 0.03 -9.63 1.78
C VAL A 6 -0.24 -10.73 2.79
N CYS A 7 -0.49 -11.95 2.32
CA CYS A 7 -0.48 -13.12 3.17
C CYS A 7 0.90 -13.77 3.11
N VAL A 8 1.55 -13.89 4.26
CA VAL A 8 2.87 -14.51 4.37
C VAL A 8 2.75 -15.87 5.03
N ILE A 9 3.29 -16.89 4.37
CA ILE A 9 3.33 -18.26 4.89
C ILE A 9 4.70 -18.47 5.55
N VAL A 10 4.74 -18.55 6.88
CA VAL A 10 5.97 -18.78 7.65
C VAL A 10 6.06 -20.26 8.01
N PRO A 11 7.01 -21.01 7.41
CA PRO A 11 7.14 -22.45 7.63
C PRO A 11 7.53 -22.79 9.07
N ASP A 12 6.78 -23.67 9.73
CA ASP A 12 7.17 -24.28 10.99
C ASP A 12 7.46 -25.77 10.79
N ASP A 13 8.72 -26.10 10.54
CA ASP A 13 9.15 -27.50 10.35
C ASP A 13 9.50 -28.21 11.67
N GLY A 14 9.16 -27.60 12.80
CA GLY A 14 9.10 -28.25 14.14
C GLY A 14 10.43 -28.61 14.80
N VAL A 15 11.57 -28.52 14.11
CA VAL A 15 12.87 -29.00 14.63
C VAL A 15 13.85 -27.86 14.92
N VAL A 16 13.75 -26.75 14.21
CA VAL A 16 14.70 -25.63 14.31
C VAL A 16 14.01 -24.31 14.68
N ASN A 17 12.78 -24.14 14.29
CA ASN A 17 12.03 -22.90 14.44
C ASN A 17 10.85 -23.13 15.38
N ASN A 18 11.07 -22.92 16.67
CA ASN A 18 9.97 -22.88 17.65
C ASN A 18 9.20 -21.57 17.46
N ILE A 19 8.38 -21.51 16.40
CA ILE A 19 7.61 -20.31 16.02
C ILE A 19 6.36 -20.24 16.88
N HIS A 20 6.17 -19.10 17.51
CA HIS A 20 5.00 -18.74 18.28
C HIS A 20 4.57 -17.32 17.92
N ALA A 21 3.34 -16.98 18.24
CA ALA A 21 2.83 -15.62 17.99
C ALA A 21 3.71 -14.51 18.58
N ASN A 22 4.35 -14.75 19.72
CA ASN A 22 5.20 -13.76 20.40
C ASN A 22 6.58 -13.52 19.77
N ASN A 23 7.03 -14.40 18.87
CA ASN A 23 8.28 -14.25 18.12
C ASN A 23 8.09 -14.31 16.60
N LEU A 24 6.85 -14.26 16.13
CA LEU A 24 6.51 -14.38 14.71
C LEU A 24 7.15 -13.26 13.88
N GLU A 25 7.22 -12.05 14.42
CA GLU A 25 7.81 -10.91 13.72
C GLU A 25 9.30 -11.14 13.40
N ASP A 26 10.06 -11.77 14.33
CA ASP A 26 11.47 -12.14 14.10
C ASP A 26 11.63 -13.13 12.93
N HIS A 27 10.59 -13.94 12.66
CA HIS A 27 10.57 -14.88 11.54
C HIS A 27 10.04 -14.25 10.26
N LEU A 28 9.20 -13.21 10.33
CA LEU A 28 8.70 -12.47 9.17
C LEU A 28 9.80 -11.58 8.56
N ILE A 29 10.61 -10.92 9.39
CA ILE A 29 11.67 -10.01 8.93
C ILE A 29 12.54 -10.62 7.83
N PRO A 30 13.16 -11.81 7.99
CA PRO A 30 14.00 -12.39 6.94
C PRO A 30 13.22 -12.86 5.71
N VAL A 31 11.94 -13.22 5.86
CA VAL A 31 11.07 -13.65 4.75
C VAL A 31 10.65 -12.45 3.90
N LEU A 32 10.47 -11.29 4.53
CA LEU A 32 10.04 -10.04 3.89
C LEU A 32 11.20 -9.18 3.37
N ALA A 33 12.40 -9.36 3.91
CA ALA A 33 13.60 -8.58 3.53
C ALA A 33 13.89 -8.54 2.02
N PRO A 34 13.65 -9.59 1.21
CA PRO A 34 13.83 -9.54 -0.24
C PRO A 34 12.99 -8.48 -0.97
N PHE A 35 11.90 -8.03 -0.35
CA PHE A 35 10.90 -7.14 -0.94
C PHE A 35 10.82 -5.76 -0.26
N ASP A 36 11.62 -5.55 0.78
CA ASP A 36 11.68 -4.31 1.55
C ASP A 36 12.64 -3.31 0.88
N GLU A 37 12.15 -2.10 0.58
CA GLU A 37 12.98 -1.03 0.01
C GLU A 37 14.12 -0.63 0.96
N GLN A 38 13.88 -0.69 2.26
CA GLN A 38 14.81 -0.26 3.30
C GLN A 38 15.68 -1.41 3.82
N THR A 39 15.66 -2.59 3.19
CA THR A 39 16.46 -3.73 3.66
C THR A 39 17.93 -3.38 3.80
N GLU A 40 18.54 -3.74 4.93
CA GLU A 40 19.98 -3.58 5.16
C GLU A 40 20.80 -4.77 4.67
N GLU A 41 20.15 -5.86 4.24
CA GLU A 41 20.84 -7.05 3.77
C GLU A 41 21.49 -6.84 2.41
N GLU A 42 22.83 -6.79 2.38
CA GLU A 42 23.63 -6.51 1.16
C GLU A 42 23.28 -7.43 -0.02
N LYS A 43 22.89 -8.70 0.24
CA LYS A 43 22.55 -9.66 -0.83
C LYS A 43 21.30 -9.27 -1.65
N TYR A 44 20.46 -8.37 -1.12
CA TYR A 44 19.26 -7.87 -1.80
C TYR A 44 19.44 -6.46 -2.37
N ARG A 45 20.62 -5.86 -2.18
CA ARG A 45 20.91 -4.49 -2.58
C ARG A 45 21.84 -4.45 -3.77
N GLU A 46 21.49 -3.66 -4.77
CA GLU A 46 22.27 -3.44 -5.98
C GLU A 46 22.59 -1.96 -6.12
N PHE A 47 23.80 -1.68 -6.61
CA PHE A 47 24.21 -0.31 -6.93
C PHE A 47 23.59 0.09 -8.26
N GLU A 48 22.76 1.10 -8.25
CA GLU A 48 22.17 1.69 -9.46
C GLU A 48 23.04 2.85 -9.94
N ASP A 49 23.69 2.67 -11.10
CA ASP A 49 24.53 3.68 -11.71
C ASP A 49 23.68 4.79 -12.34
N ARG A 50 23.84 6.01 -11.84
CA ARG A 50 23.19 7.23 -12.32
C ARG A 50 24.17 8.27 -12.86
N THR A 51 25.41 7.88 -13.13
CA THR A 51 26.49 8.79 -13.49
C THR A 51 26.18 9.60 -14.74
N GLU A 52 25.74 8.95 -15.81
CA GLU A 52 25.49 9.64 -17.08
C GLU A 52 24.24 10.53 -17.03
N GLU A 53 23.20 10.09 -16.32
CA GLU A 53 22.01 10.92 -16.02
C GLU A 53 22.41 12.16 -15.24
N ALA A 54 23.13 11.97 -14.14
CA ALA A 54 23.59 13.09 -13.29
C ALA A 54 24.49 14.08 -14.05
N LYS A 55 25.34 13.62 -14.95
CA LYS A 55 26.15 14.50 -15.82
C LYS A 55 25.28 15.33 -16.76
N ALA A 56 24.29 14.69 -17.39
CA ALA A 56 23.38 15.37 -18.27
C ALA A 56 22.58 16.44 -17.55
N ASP A 57 22.06 16.12 -16.36
CA ASP A 57 21.31 17.05 -15.49
C ASP A 57 22.20 18.20 -15.02
N PHE A 58 23.42 17.89 -14.53
CA PHE A 58 24.36 18.93 -14.09
C PHE A 58 24.70 19.94 -15.20
N GLU A 59 24.86 19.47 -16.42
CA GLU A 59 25.19 20.35 -17.56
C GLU A 59 24.01 21.14 -18.10
N ASN A 60 22.80 20.57 -18.09
CA ASN A 60 21.66 21.12 -18.81
C ASN A 60 20.54 21.66 -17.92
N ASP A 61 20.45 21.19 -16.67
CA ASP A 61 19.34 21.58 -15.81
C ASP A 61 19.50 23.00 -15.25
N THR A 62 18.35 23.56 -14.95
CA THR A 62 18.22 24.86 -14.31
C THR A 62 17.42 24.76 -13.03
N MET A 63 17.64 25.70 -12.14
CA MET A 63 16.92 25.79 -10.88
C MET A 63 16.37 27.20 -10.65
N ARG A 64 15.38 27.30 -9.80
CA ARG A 64 14.84 28.61 -9.38
C ARG A 64 15.66 29.16 -8.23
N VAL A 65 16.17 30.36 -8.41
CA VAL A 65 16.89 31.11 -7.38
C VAL A 65 16.34 32.52 -7.26
N VAL A 66 16.63 33.17 -6.16
CA VAL A 66 16.29 34.56 -5.93
C VAL A 66 17.57 35.37 -5.79
N ARG A 67 17.69 36.44 -6.55
CA ARG A 67 18.74 37.42 -6.39
C ARG A 67 18.27 38.56 -5.49
N PHE A 68 19.06 38.82 -4.46
CA PHE A 68 18.83 39.92 -3.51
C PHE A 68 19.46 41.20 -4.01
N PRO A 69 19.03 42.39 -3.47
CA PRO A 69 19.56 43.69 -3.89
C PRO A 69 21.08 43.85 -3.66
N ASP A 70 21.67 43.14 -2.75
CA ASP A 70 23.11 43.11 -2.50
C ASP A 70 23.90 42.24 -3.50
N GLY A 71 23.17 41.61 -4.44
CA GLY A 71 23.74 40.70 -5.45
C GLY A 71 23.89 39.26 -5.02
N SER A 72 23.59 38.91 -3.77
CA SER A 72 23.60 37.51 -3.31
C SER A 72 22.50 36.72 -3.98
N ILE A 73 22.78 35.43 -4.23
CA ILE A 73 21.85 34.49 -4.86
C ILE A 73 21.53 33.38 -3.85
N HIS A 74 20.25 33.15 -3.67
CA HIS A 74 19.72 32.15 -2.73
C HIS A 74 18.74 31.23 -3.41
N SER A 75 18.71 29.97 -3.00
CA SER A 75 17.63 29.04 -3.37
C SER A 75 16.30 29.55 -2.80
N ILE A 76 15.21 29.30 -3.52
CA ILE A 76 13.84 29.55 -2.99
C ILE A 76 13.52 28.73 -1.74
N TYR A 77 14.33 27.72 -1.42
CA TYR A 77 14.22 26.87 -0.23
C TYR A 77 15.15 27.33 0.92
N ASP A 78 16.08 28.24 0.67
CA ASP A 78 16.98 28.77 1.70
C ASP A 78 16.23 29.55 2.77
N ASP A 79 16.66 29.40 4.00
CA ASP A 79 16.11 30.13 5.15
C ASP A 79 16.12 31.65 4.96
N ALA A 80 17.14 32.17 4.29
CA ALA A 80 17.26 33.62 3.95
C ALA A 80 16.06 34.13 3.12
N PHE A 81 15.46 33.26 2.32
CA PHE A 81 14.30 33.58 1.50
C PHE A 81 12.99 33.02 2.11
N ASN A 82 12.92 31.72 2.36
CA ASN A 82 11.66 31.01 2.64
C ASN A 82 11.03 31.36 4.00
N LYS A 83 11.78 31.99 4.91
CA LYS A 83 11.23 32.49 6.18
C LYS A 83 10.32 33.71 6.01
N SER A 84 10.57 34.54 5.01
CA SER A 84 9.89 35.81 4.81
C SER A 84 9.09 35.87 3.52
N PHE A 85 9.47 35.10 2.52
CA PHE A 85 8.93 35.16 1.18
C PHE A 85 8.55 33.79 0.63
N PHE A 86 7.73 33.80 -0.42
CA PHE A 86 7.40 32.58 -1.20
C PHE A 86 7.20 32.96 -2.67
N VAL A 87 7.30 31.96 -3.56
CA VAL A 87 7.06 32.12 -4.99
C VAL A 87 5.72 31.51 -5.34
N GLU A 88 4.89 32.23 -6.08
CA GLU A 88 3.66 31.74 -6.67
C GLU A 88 3.45 32.40 -8.03
N GLU A 89 3.09 31.61 -9.07
CA GLU A 89 2.90 32.10 -10.44
C GLU A 89 4.06 32.97 -10.95
N ASP A 90 5.30 32.52 -10.70
CA ASP A 90 6.55 33.22 -11.06
C ASP A 90 6.68 34.62 -10.47
N ARG A 91 6.07 34.87 -9.34
CA ARG A 91 6.17 36.14 -8.58
C ARG A 91 6.56 35.83 -7.13
N ILE A 92 7.29 36.80 -6.56
CA ILE A 92 7.69 36.76 -5.16
C ILE A 92 6.69 37.54 -4.31
N TYR A 93 6.22 36.93 -3.24
CA TYR A 93 5.33 37.52 -2.25
C TYR A 93 5.94 37.41 -0.86
N ALA A 94 5.70 38.38 0.00
CA ALA A 94 5.94 38.25 1.42
C ALA A 94 4.80 37.53 2.10
N PHE A 95 5.12 36.76 3.16
CA PHE A 95 4.11 36.13 3.98
C PHE A 95 3.29 37.17 4.73
N GLY A 96 1.99 36.94 4.88
CA GLY A 96 1.14 37.64 5.83
C GLY A 96 1.43 37.25 7.28
N SER A 97 0.65 37.78 8.22
CA SER A 97 0.71 37.41 9.61
C SER A 97 0.52 35.87 9.75
N ASN A 98 1.28 35.25 10.64
CA ASN A 98 1.28 33.81 10.85
C ASN A 98 1.71 32.97 9.62
N ARG A 99 2.57 33.51 8.76
CA ARG A 99 3.02 32.88 7.50
C ARG A 99 1.86 32.53 6.53
N ASP A 100 0.82 33.36 6.52
CA ASP A 100 -0.31 33.16 5.62
C ASP A 100 0.08 33.47 4.17
N ARG A 101 0.03 32.45 3.30
CA ARG A 101 0.25 32.59 1.86
C ARG A 101 -0.93 33.20 1.11
N LYS A 102 -2.14 33.15 1.69
CA LYS A 102 -3.35 33.65 1.04
C LYS A 102 -3.33 35.18 0.86
N SER A 103 -2.59 35.87 1.72
CA SER A 103 -2.49 37.33 1.69
C SER A 103 -1.77 37.90 0.44
N LYS A 104 -0.86 37.12 -0.17
CA LYS A 104 -0.05 37.50 -1.36
C LYS A 104 0.47 38.94 -1.28
N LEU A 105 1.14 39.26 -0.16
CA LEU A 105 1.60 40.63 0.08
C LEU A 105 2.76 40.98 -0.85
N GLN A 106 2.62 42.08 -1.60
CA GLN A 106 3.70 42.68 -2.36
C GLN A 106 4.27 43.87 -1.58
N THR A 107 5.29 43.61 -0.77
CA THR A 107 6.04 44.62 -0.04
C THR A 107 7.13 45.22 -0.94
N GLU A 108 7.69 46.39 -0.55
CA GLU A 108 8.85 46.96 -1.28
C GLU A 108 10.05 45.98 -1.24
N GLU A 109 10.22 45.24 -0.15
CA GLU A 109 11.25 44.22 -0.03
C GLU A 109 11.02 43.06 -1.03
N SER A 110 9.77 42.51 -1.12
CA SER A 110 9.48 41.44 -2.08
C SER A 110 9.60 41.88 -3.53
N LYS A 111 9.32 43.13 -3.84
CA LYS A 111 9.49 43.73 -5.18
C LYS A 111 10.95 43.95 -5.53
N ALA A 112 11.82 44.16 -4.53
CA ALA A 112 13.26 44.37 -4.74
C ALA A 112 14.01 43.04 -5.03
N LEU A 113 13.36 41.86 -4.82
CA LEU A 113 13.91 40.57 -5.12
C LEU A 113 13.65 40.20 -6.58
N GLU A 114 14.64 39.60 -7.22
CA GLU A 114 14.54 39.13 -8.61
C GLU A 114 14.45 37.60 -8.62
N LEU A 115 13.35 37.04 -9.14
CA LEU A 115 13.24 35.61 -9.38
C LEU A 115 13.95 35.26 -10.69
N VAL A 116 14.92 34.36 -10.62
CA VAL A 116 15.59 33.77 -11.77
C VAL A 116 15.14 32.35 -11.90
N THR A 117 14.44 31.97 -12.98
CA THR A 117 13.80 30.67 -13.17
C THR A 117 14.67 29.67 -13.90
N ASP A 118 15.72 30.12 -14.55
CA ASP A 118 16.59 29.33 -15.44
C ASP A 118 18.07 29.42 -15.02
N TYR A 119 18.33 29.52 -13.71
CA TYR A 119 19.70 29.59 -13.21
C TYR A 119 20.37 28.21 -13.38
N PRO A 120 21.53 28.13 -14.10
CA PRO A 120 22.17 26.86 -14.38
C PRO A 120 22.62 26.15 -13.11
N VAL A 121 22.26 24.86 -12.96
CA VAL A 121 22.65 24.03 -11.82
C VAL A 121 24.18 24.01 -11.64
N LYS A 122 24.93 23.91 -12.73
CA LYS A 122 26.42 23.96 -12.70
C LYS A 122 27.01 25.29 -12.23
N SER A 123 26.22 26.36 -12.19
CA SER A 123 26.67 27.64 -11.62
C SER A 123 26.37 27.73 -10.13
N TRP A 124 25.53 26.86 -9.61
CA TRP A 124 25.18 26.78 -8.20
C TRP A 124 26.15 25.88 -7.42
N TYR A 125 26.48 24.71 -7.95
CA TYR A 125 27.39 23.75 -7.30
C TYR A 125 28.81 23.94 -7.78
N PRO A 126 29.82 23.91 -6.87
CA PRO A 126 31.23 24.18 -7.21
C PRO A 126 31.85 23.09 -8.10
N SER A 127 31.28 21.88 -8.11
CA SER A 127 31.71 20.76 -8.95
C SER A 127 30.60 19.77 -9.18
N PHE A 128 30.81 18.85 -10.15
CA PHE A 128 29.91 17.73 -10.38
C PHE A 128 29.79 16.80 -9.17
N GLU A 129 30.89 16.59 -8.46
CA GLU A 129 30.91 15.81 -7.23
C GLU A 129 30.02 16.42 -6.14
N ALA A 130 30.13 17.74 -5.94
CA ALA A 130 29.29 18.45 -4.97
C ALA A 130 27.80 18.36 -5.37
N TYR A 131 27.48 18.46 -6.66
CA TYR A 131 26.14 18.27 -7.14
C TYR A 131 25.61 16.85 -6.84
N CYS A 132 26.39 15.82 -7.14
CA CYS A 132 25.99 14.43 -6.88
C CYS A 132 25.73 14.17 -5.39
N ASP A 133 26.63 14.63 -4.52
CA ASP A 133 26.55 14.43 -3.07
C ASP A 133 25.44 15.29 -2.44
N GLU A 134 25.52 16.61 -2.59
CA GLU A 134 24.66 17.54 -1.85
C GLU A 134 23.24 17.65 -2.41
N HIS A 135 23.07 17.52 -3.74
CA HIS A 135 21.78 17.70 -4.39
C HIS A 135 21.06 16.39 -4.67
N ARG A 136 21.79 15.40 -5.19
CA ARG A 136 21.21 14.10 -5.57
C ARG A 136 21.27 13.07 -4.43
N GLY A 137 22.09 13.30 -3.41
CA GLY A 137 22.32 12.31 -2.34
C GLY A 137 22.97 11.02 -2.85
N PHE A 138 23.68 11.10 -3.98
CA PHE A 138 24.36 9.95 -4.56
C PHE A 138 25.68 9.65 -3.83
N VAL A 139 26.04 8.38 -3.81
CA VAL A 139 27.34 7.92 -3.31
C VAL A 139 28.27 7.58 -4.47
N LYS A 140 29.56 7.82 -4.27
CA LYS A 140 30.60 7.48 -5.24
C LYS A 140 31.07 6.04 -5.03
N ALA A 141 30.86 5.17 -6.01
CA ALA A 141 31.38 3.82 -6.01
C ALA A 141 32.92 3.81 -6.15
N SER A 142 33.57 2.72 -5.77
CA SER A 142 35.03 2.57 -5.82
C SER A 142 35.62 2.68 -7.23
N ASP A 143 34.83 2.43 -8.26
CA ASP A 143 35.20 2.56 -9.68
C ASP A 143 34.93 3.97 -10.25
N GLY A 144 34.44 4.90 -9.42
CA GLY A 144 34.20 6.30 -9.75
C GLY A 144 32.79 6.61 -10.26
N ARG A 145 31.92 5.62 -10.38
CA ARG A 145 30.50 5.83 -10.73
C ARG A 145 29.74 6.50 -9.59
N TRP A 146 28.70 7.25 -9.91
CA TRP A 146 27.79 7.89 -8.98
C TRP A 146 26.39 7.30 -9.08
N GLY A 147 25.75 7.08 -7.94
CA GLY A 147 24.42 6.50 -7.85
C GLY A 147 24.01 6.23 -6.43
N TYR A 148 23.08 5.32 -6.26
CA TYR A 148 22.60 4.90 -4.94
C TYR A 148 22.47 3.37 -4.90
N THR A 149 22.38 2.83 -3.70
CA THR A 149 22.12 1.40 -3.52
C THR A 149 20.66 1.21 -3.15
N CYS A 150 19.97 0.37 -3.90
CA CYS A 150 18.55 0.05 -3.70
C CYS A 150 18.31 -1.46 -3.74
N ASN A 151 17.12 -1.87 -3.31
CA ASN A 151 16.60 -3.21 -3.55
C ASN A 151 15.79 -3.19 -4.85
N PRO A 152 16.25 -3.79 -5.96
CA PRO A 152 15.52 -3.79 -7.23
C PRO A 152 14.20 -4.59 -7.18
N ASN A 153 14.03 -5.44 -6.16
CA ASN A 153 12.82 -6.22 -5.95
C ASN A 153 11.87 -5.59 -4.92
N ALA A 154 12.14 -4.36 -4.46
CA ALA A 154 11.31 -3.66 -3.50
C ALA A 154 9.83 -3.62 -3.92
N LYS A 155 8.95 -3.88 -2.96
CA LYS A 155 7.49 -3.86 -3.10
C LYS A 155 6.84 -2.88 -2.13
N TRP A 156 7.53 -2.50 -1.06
CA TRP A 156 7.07 -1.59 0.00
C TRP A 156 8.26 -0.91 0.69
N ASP A 157 7.97 0.16 1.41
CA ASP A 157 8.93 0.91 2.23
C ASP A 157 8.81 0.59 3.74
N TRP A 158 7.66 0.09 4.19
CA TRP A 158 7.46 -0.48 5.53
C TRP A 158 6.25 -1.42 5.58
N TRP A 159 6.15 -2.22 6.63
CA TRP A 159 5.08 -3.17 6.83
C TRP A 159 4.75 -3.35 8.31
N GLN A 160 3.57 -3.87 8.59
CA GLN A 160 3.14 -4.31 9.93
C GLN A 160 2.16 -5.47 9.82
N ILE A 161 2.05 -6.28 10.89
CA ILE A 161 1.04 -7.35 10.95
C ILE A 161 -0.34 -6.72 11.15
N GLY A 162 -1.32 -7.15 10.35
CA GLY A 162 -2.71 -6.68 10.38
C GLY A 162 -2.89 -5.28 9.78
N GLY A 163 -2.57 -4.25 10.55
CA GLY A 163 -2.66 -2.85 10.12
C GLY A 163 -4.05 -2.48 9.61
N ARG A 164 -4.14 -1.98 8.39
CA ARG A 164 -5.40 -1.59 7.72
C ARG A 164 -6.22 -2.77 7.21
N PHE A 165 -5.72 -3.99 7.34
CA PHE A 165 -6.40 -5.20 6.87
C PHE A 165 -6.73 -6.17 8.02
N PRO A 166 -7.42 -5.70 9.09
CA PRO A 166 -7.74 -6.51 10.25
C PRO A 166 -8.82 -7.55 9.91
N ASN A 167 -9.05 -8.48 10.86
CA ASN A 167 -10.18 -9.43 10.86
C ASN A 167 -10.17 -10.43 9.68
N ARG A 168 -8.97 -10.81 9.21
CA ARG A 168 -8.84 -11.71 8.06
C ARG A 168 -8.98 -13.19 8.42
N PHE A 169 -8.58 -13.58 9.62
CA PHE A 169 -8.72 -14.96 10.10
C PHE A 169 -9.68 -15.02 11.28
N LEU A 170 -10.42 -16.12 11.35
CA LEU A 170 -11.27 -16.45 12.48
C LEU A 170 -10.68 -17.67 13.19
N VAL A 171 -10.43 -17.55 14.49
CA VAL A 171 -9.85 -18.62 15.31
C VAL A 171 -10.73 -18.86 16.55
N PRO A 172 -10.61 -20.00 17.26
CA PRO A 172 -11.35 -20.25 18.48
C PRO A 172 -11.09 -19.16 19.53
N ALA A 173 -12.12 -18.75 20.26
CA ALA A 173 -11.98 -17.77 21.34
C ALA A 173 -11.00 -18.28 22.40
N GLY A 174 -10.06 -17.40 22.79
CA GLY A 174 -9.05 -17.73 23.81
C GLY A 174 -7.83 -18.50 23.30
N LEU A 175 -7.71 -18.71 21.98
CA LEU A 175 -6.46 -19.22 21.40
C LEU A 175 -5.33 -18.21 21.73
N GLN A 176 -4.27 -18.73 22.39
CA GLN A 176 -3.14 -17.86 22.83
C GLN A 176 -2.04 -17.74 21.77
N ASP A 177 -1.83 -18.79 20.96
CA ASP A 177 -0.79 -18.83 19.93
C ASP A 177 -1.30 -18.24 18.60
N CYS A 178 -1.78 -16.99 18.67
CA CYS A 178 -2.17 -16.19 17.52
C CYS A 178 -1.89 -14.71 17.81
N ILE A 179 -1.80 -13.89 16.77
CA ILE A 179 -1.78 -12.43 16.90
C ILE A 179 -3.24 -11.96 16.75
N PRO A 180 -3.85 -11.44 17.82
CA PRO A 180 -5.21 -10.93 17.76
C PRO A 180 -5.30 -9.80 16.73
N SER A 181 -6.45 -9.69 16.08
CA SER A 181 -6.65 -8.68 15.06
C SER A 181 -6.54 -7.28 15.64
N ALA A 182 -5.86 -6.40 14.89
CA ALA A 182 -5.78 -4.99 15.18
C ALA A 182 -7.18 -4.36 15.19
N LYS A 183 -7.30 -3.18 15.78
CA LYS A 183 -8.49 -2.35 15.61
C LYS A 183 -8.46 -1.74 14.22
N ASP A 184 -9.64 -1.45 13.67
CA ASP A 184 -9.74 -0.70 12.43
C ASP A 184 -9.26 0.76 12.59
N ASP A 185 -9.24 1.50 11.49
CA ASP A 185 -8.80 2.90 11.46
C ASP A 185 -9.66 3.83 12.34
N ASP A 186 -10.89 3.45 12.63
CA ASP A 186 -11.80 4.17 13.53
C ASP A 186 -11.60 3.78 15.01
N GLY A 187 -10.68 2.85 15.29
CA GLY A 187 -10.36 2.33 16.62
C GLY A 187 -11.41 1.34 17.14
N GLU A 188 -12.31 0.87 16.29
CA GLU A 188 -13.30 -0.15 16.60
C GLU A 188 -12.75 -1.55 16.34
N SER A 189 -13.28 -2.53 17.05
CA SER A 189 -12.99 -3.95 16.80
C SER A 189 -14.24 -4.58 16.22
N ALA A 190 -14.10 -5.31 15.13
CA ALA A 190 -15.21 -6.11 14.62
C ALA A 190 -15.65 -7.13 15.69
N ILE A 191 -16.96 -7.33 15.81
CA ILE A 191 -17.52 -8.29 16.75
C ILE A 191 -17.46 -9.67 16.10
N PRO A 192 -16.63 -10.60 16.61
CA PRO A 192 -16.58 -11.94 16.07
C PRO A 192 -17.84 -12.73 16.46
N PRO A 193 -18.16 -13.81 15.75
CA PRO A 193 -19.22 -14.76 16.17
C PRO A 193 -18.92 -15.32 17.56
N GLU A 194 -19.99 -15.71 18.28
CA GLU A 194 -19.88 -16.35 19.59
C GLU A 194 -18.97 -17.60 19.54
N GLY A 195 -18.01 -17.67 20.46
CA GLY A 195 -17.03 -18.76 20.53
C GLY A 195 -15.78 -18.59 19.66
N TYR A 196 -15.64 -17.43 18.99
CA TYR A 196 -14.50 -17.12 18.11
C TYR A 196 -13.87 -15.76 18.44
N GLN A 197 -12.68 -15.57 17.90
CA GLN A 197 -11.99 -14.27 17.87
C GLN A 197 -11.35 -14.07 16.50
N TYR A 198 -11.14 -12.79 16.11
CA TYR A 198 -10.37 -12.47 14.92
C TYR A 198 -8.88 -12.44 15.22
N ALA A 199 -8.09 -12.86 14.24
CA ALA A 199 -6.64 -12.85 14.29
C ALA A 199 -6.06 -12.33 12.96
N ASP A 200 -4.91 -11.66 13.05
CA ASP A 200 -4.13 -11.22 11.90
C ASP A 200 -3.00 -12.19 11.58
N ALA A 201 -2.64 -13.07 12.54
CA ALA A 201 -1.78 -14.22 12.28
C ALA A 201 -2.18 -15.41 13.17
N ALA A 202 -2.14 -16.61 12.60
CA ALA A 202 -2.39 -17.86 13.30
C ALA A 202 -1.80 -19.05 12.52
N ARG A 203 -1.67 -20.22 13.17
CA ARG A 203 -1.36 -21.44 12.45
C ARG A 203 -2.51 -21.84 11.54
N LYS A 204 -2.20 -22.34 10.35
CA LYS A 204 -3.21 -22.73 9.36
C LYS A 204 -4.27 -23.67 9.95
N LYS A 205 -3.87 -24.65 10.78
CA LYS A 205 -4.77 -25.61 11.45
C LYS A 205 -5.73 -25.00 12.45
N ASP A 206 -5.37 -23.85 13.03
CA ASP A 206 -6.15 -23.17 14.07
C ASP A 206 -7.16 -22.18 13.48
N ILE A 207 -7.08 -21.93 12.18
CA ILE A 207 -8.02 -21.05 11.47
C ILE A 207 -9.30 -21.82 11.15
N CYS A 208 -10.43 -21.28 11.54
CA CYS A 208 -11.76 -21.88 11.41
C CYS A 208 -12.34 -21.70 9.99
N TRP A 209 -11.68 -22.29 8.99
CA TRP A 209 -12.03 -22.15 7.56
C TRP A 209 -13.49 -22.48 7.25
N ASP A 210 -14.02 -23.57 7.83
CA ASP A 210 -15.42 -23.99 7.62
C ASP A 210 -16.40 -22.93 8.11
N VAL A 211 -16.11 -22.32 9.26
CA VAL A 211 -16.94 -21.25 9.84
C VAL A 211 -16.87 -20.01 8.99
N MET A 212 -15.67 -19.64 8.52
CA MET A 212 -15.48 -18.48 7.63
C MET A 212 -16.25 -18.67 6.31
N ARG A 213 -16.15 -19.85 5.71
CA ARG A 213 -16.94 -20.21 4.50
C ARG A 213 -18.43 -20.10 4.72
N LYS A 214 -18.91 -20.67 5.84
CA LYS A 214 -20.34 -20.59 6.18
C LYS A 214 -20.82 -19.15 6.32
N ILE A 215 -20.05 -18.30 7.03
CA ILE A 215 -20.37 -16.88 7.18
C ILE A 215 -20.42 -16.18 5.81
N ALA A 216 -19.48 -16.48 4.91
CA ALA A 216 -19.47 -15.90 3.57
C ALA A 216 -20.74 -16.30 2.76
N VAL A 217 -21.11 -17.58 2.79
CA VAL A 217 -22.32 -18.08 2.14
C VAL A 217 -23.58 -17.44 2.74
N ASP A 218 -23.70 -17.42 4.07
CA ASP A 218 -24.84 -16.78 4.77
C ASP A 218 -24.94 -15.29 4.43
N THR A 219 -23.81 -14.62 4.25
CA THR A 219 -23.76 -13.20 3.87
C THR A 219 -24.30 -12.99 2.45
N VAL A 220 -23.89 -13.86 1.50
CA VAL A 220 -24.38 -13.81 0.12
C VAL A 220 -25.90 -14.09 0.07
N GLU A 221 -26.38 -15.09 0.83
CA GLU A 221 -27.81 -15.38 0.92
C GLU A 221 -28.62 -14.20 1.48
N LYS A 222 -28.15 -13.60 2.59
CA LYS A 222 -28.80 -12.41 3.18
C LYS A 222 -28.84 -11.24 2.19
N ARG A 223 -27.75 -11.04 1.44
CA ARG A 223 -27.70 -10.00 0.42
C ARG A 223 -28.66 -10.26 -0.72
N TYR A 224 -28.78 -11.51 -1.19
CA TYR A 224 -29.78 -11.91 -2.18
C TYR A 224 -31.19 -11.57 -1.71
N GLN A 225 -31.59 -11.99 -0.50
CA GLN A 225 -32.90 -11.71 0.06
C GLN A 225 -33.19 -10.20 0.16
N LYS A 226 -32.16 -9.44 0.57
CA LYS A 226 -32.23 -7.98 0.62
C LYS A 226 -32.45 -7.37 -0.78
N CYS A 227 -31.74 -7.86 -1.80
CA CYS A 227 -31.90 -7.42 -3.18
C CYS A 227 -33.28 -7.76 -3.74
N VAL A 228 -33.79 -9.00 -3.55
CA VAL A 228 -35.12 -9.42 -3.98
C VAL A 228 -36.17 -8.49 -3.37
N LYS A 229 -36.14 -8.31 -2.05
CA LYS A 229 -37.07 -7.42 -1.35
C LYS A 229 -37.03 -5.99 -1.92
N ALA A 230 -35.84 -5.43 -2.06
CA ALA A 230 -35.65 -4.07 -2.56
C ALA A 230 -36.19 -3.92 -4.01
N PHE A 231 -35.96 -4.92 -4.85
CA PHE A 231 -36.45 -4.92 -6.23
C PHE A 231 -37.99 -4.98 -6.30
N GLU A 232 -38.62 -5.80 -5.47
CA GLU A 232 -40.08 -5.95 -5.40
C GLU A 232 -40.76 -4.70 -4.83
N THR A 233 -40.21 -4.14 -3.74
CA THR A 233 -40.79 -2.97 -3.05
C THR A 233 -40.40 -1.65 -3.68
N LYS A 234 -39.43 -1.63 -4.59
CA LYS A 234 -38.82 -0.44 -5.18
C LYS A 234 -38.19 0.49 -4.14
N ASP A 235 -37.70 -0.09 -3.04
CA ASP A 235 -37.10 0.61 -1.92
C ASP A 235 -35.59 0.27 -1.79
N LEU A 236 -34.74 1.28 -1.92
CA LEU A 236 -33.28 1.19 -1.78
C LEU A 236 -32.76 1.86 -0.50
N THR A 237 -33.62 2.12 0.49
CA THR A 237 -33.23 2.83 1.73
C THR A 237 -32.03 2.16 2.43
N ASP A 238 -31.98 0.82 2.37
CA ASP A 238 -30.88 0.04 2.97
C ASP A 238 -29.65 -0.14 2.05
N PHE A 239 -29.62 0.55 0.90
CA PHE A 239 -28.52 0.47 -0.06
C PHE A 239 -27.79 1.80 -0.14
N GLY A 240 -26.54 1.77 -0.60
CA GLY A 240 -25.77 2.99 -0.80
C GLY A 240 -26.34 3.93 -1.87
N PRO A 241 -25.99 5.22 -1.86
CA PRO A 241 -26.60 6.25 -2.71
C PRO A 241 -26.38 6.05 -4.22
N LEU A 242 -25.48 5.16 -4.60
CA LEU A 242 -25.18 4.85 -6.00
C LEU A 242 -25.92 3.62 -6.53
N CYS A 243 -26.75 2.99 -5.69
CA CYS A 243 -27.60 1.89 -6.13
C CYS A 243 -28.82 2.42 -6.89
N ARG A 244 -29.19 1.71 -7.96
CA ARG A 244 -30.34 2.04 -8.83
C ARG A 244 -31.12 0.79 -9.16
N ILE A 245 -32.44 0.93 -9.18
CA ILE A 245 -33.35 -0.12 -9.71
C ILE A 245 -33.48 0.12 -11.20
N LEU A 246 -33.20 -0.92 -11.98
CA LEU A 246 -33.38 -1.00 -13.42
C LEU A 246 -34.52 -1.97 -13.75
N ASP A 247 -34.93 -2.06 -15.02
CA ASP A 247 -35.96 -2.98 -15.46
C ASP A 247 -35.55 -4.46 -15.31
N ASP A 248 -34.27 -4.72 -15.39
CA ASP A 248 -33.62 -6.02 -15.36
C ASP A 248 -32.90 -6.35 -14.02
N GLY A 249 -33.02 -5.47 -12.98
CA GLY A 249 -32.45 -5.78 -11.69
C GLY A 249 -32.06 -4.57 -10.83
N ILE A 250 -31.03 -4.74 -10.00
CA ILE A 250 -30.43 -3.67 -9.21
C ILE A 250 -28.96 -3.53 -9.61
N SER A 251 -28.52 -2.32 -9.90
CA SER A 251 -27.12 -2.03 -10.19
C SER A 251 -26.51 -1.05 -9.18
N ALA A 252 -25.18 -1.13 -9.00
CA ALA A 252 -24.37 -0.14 -8.30
C ALA A 252 -23.03 0.01 -9.03
N TRP A 253 -22.55 1.23 -9.21
CA TRP A 253 -21.25 1.52 -9.87
C TRP A 253 -21.14 0.91 -11.30
N GLY A 254 -22.27 0.69 -11.98
CA GLY A 254 -22.29 0.05 -13.30
C GLY A 254 -22.29 -1.49 -13.28
N GLU A 255 -22.18 -2.10 -12.13
CA GLU A 255 -22.26 -3.55 -11.95
C GLU A 255 -23.66 -4.00 -11.50
N MET A 256 -24.09 -5.19 -11.95
CA MET A 256 -25.35 -5.78 -11.52
C MET A 256 -25.20 -6.44 -10.15
N LEU A 257 -25.83 -5.84 -9.13
CA LEU A 257 -25.95 -6.45 -7.80
C LEU A 257 -26.94 -7.61 -7.79
N TYR A 258 -28.03 -7.50 -8.52
CA TYR A 258 -29.10 -8.50 -8.62
C TYR A 258 -29.69 -8.48 -10.02
N LEU A 259 -29.95 -9.66 -10.58
CA LEU A 259 -30.64 -9.81 -11.85
C LEU A 259 -32.10 -10.24 -11.60
N LYS A 260 -33.05 -9.60 -12.28
CA LYS A 260 -34.46 -9.91 -12.15
C LYS A 260 -34.74 -11.36 -12.48
N GLY A 261 -35.29 -12.08 -11.52
CA GLY A 261 -35.70 -13.47 -11.68
C GLY A 261 -34.56 -14.50 -11.52
N GLU A 262 -33.35 -14.06 -11.20
CA GLU A 262 -32.29 -15.03 -10.85
C GLU A 262 -32.65 -15.77 -9.55
N THR A 263 -32.40 -17.06 -9.52
CA THR A 263 -32.54 -17.88 -8.33
C THR A 263 -31.41 -17.65 -7.34
N LEU A 264 -31.57 -18.10 -6.09
CA LEU A 264 -30.51 -18.04 -5.09
C LEU A 264 -29.25 -18.78 -5.54
N ASP A 265 -29.41 -19.95 -6.20
CA ASP A 265 -28.27 -20.74 -6.67
C ASP A 265 -27.52 -20.05 -7.81
N GLU A 266 -28.25 -19.44 -8.75
CA GLU A 266 -27.63 -18.61 -9.81
C GLU A 266 -26.92 -17.40 -9.23
N TYR A 267 -27.53 -16.72 -8.25
CA TYR A 267 -26.92 -15.62 -7.54
C TYR A 267 -25.62 -16.03 -6.82
N LYS A 268 -25.66 -17.15 -6.07
CA LYS A 268 -24.47 -17.72 -5.41
C LYS A 268 -23.36 -18.04 -6.42
N ALA A 269 -23.70 -18.70 -7.53
CA ALA A 269 -22.76 -19.04 -8.59
C ALA A 269 -22.10 -17.77 -9.17
N ARG A 270 -22.90 -16.75 -9.48
CA ARG A 270 -22.42 -15.48 -10.01
C ARG A 270 -21.53 -14.71 -9.00
N LYS A 271 -21.77 -14.88 -7.69
CA LYS A 271 -20.99 -14.26 -6.61
C LYS A 271 -19.86 -15.15 -6.10
N GLY A 272 -19.57 -16.27 -6.78
CA GLY A 272 -18.49 -17.17 -6.41
C GLY A 272 -18.68 -17.85 -5.04
N ALA A 273 -19.93 -17.98 -4.55
CA ALA A 273 -20.25 -18.54 -3.25
C ALA A 273 -20.64 -20.03 -3.30
N THR A 274 -20.33 -20.72 -4.37
CA THR A 274 -20.63 -22.17 -4.58
C THR A 274 -19.45 -23.06 -4.22
N ASP A 275 -18.23 -22.52 -4.19
CA ASP A 275 -17.05 -23.28 -3.81
C ASP A 275 -16.89 -23.26 -2.29
N LEU A 276 -17.36 -24.33 -1.66
CA LEU A 276 -17.33 -24.51 -0.20
C LEU A 276 -16.01 -25.06 0.33
N ASP A 277 -15.09 -25.47 -0.55
CA ASP A 277 -13.80 -26.03 -0.15
C ASP A 277 -12.66 -25.01 -0.21
N ARG A 278 -12.94 -23.79 -0.66
CA ARG A 278 -11.91 -22.78 -0.79
C ARG A 278 -11.51 -22.14 0.53
N TYR A 279 -10.25 -21.74 0.61
CA TYR A 279 -9.75 -20.91 1.71
C TYR A 279 -10.20 -19.45 1.53
N MET A 280 -10.69 -18.85 2.62
CA MET A 280 -11.21 -17.47 2.64
C MET A 280 -10.08 -16.51 3.03
N CYS A 281 -9.04 -16.42 2.19
CA CYS A 281 -7.91 -15.52 2.37
C CYS A 281 -7.72 -14.69 1.10
N HIS A 282 -8.31 -13.50 1.07
CA HIS A 282 -8.22 -12.57 -0.06
C HIS A 282 -7.25 -11.45 0.26
N THR A 283 -6.04 -11.56 -0.24
CA THR A 283 -5.00 -10.53 -0.17
C THR A 283 -4.56 -10.14 -1.57
N TYR A 284 -3.89 -9.00 -1.69
CA TYR A 284 -3.32 -8.57 -2.96
C TYR A 284 -2.18 -9.48 -3.41
N ALA A 285 -1.39 -9.95 -2.46
CA ALA A 285 -0.26 -10.83 -2.77
C ALA A 285 -0.03 -11.89 -1.68
N PHE A 286 0.84 -12.81 -1.99
CA PHE A 286 1.35 -13.86 -1.10
C PHE A 286 2.88 -13.89 -1.14
N VAL A 287 3.48 -14.22 0.01
CA VAL A 287 4.82 -14.78 0.10
C VAL A 287 4.66 -16.22 0.55
N ASP A 288 5.05 -17.15 -0.31
CA ASP A 288 4.83 -18.58 -0.10
C ASP A 288 5.83 -19.20 0.90
N ARG A 289 5.73 -20.52 1.14
CA ARG A 289 6.63 -21.27 2.06
C ARG A 289 8.11 -21.20 1.68
N ASN A 290 8.44 -20.91 0.41
CA ASN A 290 9.80 -20.81 -0.10
C ASN A 290 10.34 -19.38 -0.04
N GLY A 291 9.49 -18.41 0.32
CA GLY A 291 9.78 -16.99 0.28
C GLY A 291 9.56 -16.36 -1.11
N ASP A 292 8.86 -17.04 -2.01
CA ASP A 292 8.58 -16.52 -3.35
C ASP A 292 7.34 -15.62 -3.34
N TRP A 293 7.44 -14.49 -4.06
CA TRP A 293 6.36 -13.52 -4.22
C TRP A 293 5.39 -13.91 -5.33
N THR A 294 4.10 -13.83 -5.03
CA THR A 294 3.02 -13.94 -6.01
C THR A 294 1.99 -12.85 -5.79
N GLY A 295 1.80 -11.96 -6.76
CA GLY A 295 0.82 -10.87 -6.72
C GLY A 295 -0.38 -11.11 -7.62
N SER A 296 -1.51 -10.45 -7.31
CA SER A 296 -2.68 -10.39 -8.19
C SER A 296 -2.42 -9.56 -9.44
N GLY A 297 -1.48 -8.63 -9.36
CA GLY A 297 -1.04 -7.74 -10.43
C GLY A 297 0.30 -7.12 -10.08
N ASP A 298 0.69 -6.11 -10.86
CA ASP A 298 1.90 -5.32 -10.65
C ASP A 298 1.53 -4.02 -9.92
N MET A 299 1.86 -3.94 -8.63
CA MET A 299 1.63 -2.73 -7.82
C MET A 299 2.63 -1.64 -8.23
N GLY A 300 2.09 -0.51 -8.64
CA GLY A 300 2.85 0.70 -8.92
C GLY A 300 2.68 1.74 -7.82
N TRP A 301 3.33 2.88 -8.00
CA TRP A 301 3.23 4.03 -7.12
C TRP A 301 1.77 4.45 -6.89
N PHE A 302 1.47 4.92 -5.70
CA PHE A 302 0.13 5.36 -5.27
C PHE A 302 -0.93 4.25 -5.23
N GLY A 303 -0.53 2.96 -5.17
CA GLY A 303 -1.46 1.84 -5.11
C GLY A 303 -2.22 1.60 -6.41
N ILE A 304 -1.71 2.07 -7.54
CA ILE A 304 -2.26 1.79 -8.86
C ILE A 304 -1.69 0.45 -9.31
N SER A 305 -2.54 -0.57 -9.40
CA SER A 305 -2.16 -1.88 -9.92
C SER A 305 -2.37 -1.94 -11.44
N SER A 306 -1.54 -2.71 -12.12
CA SER A 306 -1.64 -3.02 -13.55
C SER A 306 -1.43 -4.52 -13.78
N ASN A 307 -1.80 -5.00 -14.97
CA ASN A 307 -1.72 -6.42 -15.32
C ASN A 307 -2.47 -7.33 -14.33
N ASP A 308 -3.55 -6.83 -13.73
CA ASP A 308 -4.31 -7.57 -12.74
C ASP A 308 -4.88 -8.85 -13.34
N LYS A 309 -4.69 -9.96 -12.61
CA LYS A 309 -5.34 -11.23 -12.89
C LYS A 309 -6.85 -11.06 -12.70
N ASP A 310 -7.65 -11.76 -13.50
CA ASP A 310 -9.07 -11.82 -13.21
C ASP A 310 -9.33 -12.49 -11.83
N GLU A 311 -10.45 -12.14 -11.20
CA GLU A 311 -10.78 -12.58 -9.84
C GLU A 311 -10.75 -14.10 -9.69
N ARG A 312 -11.18 -14.83 -10.71
CA ARG A 312 -11.21 -16.30 -10.67
C ARG A 312 -9.80 -16.87 -10.74
N ALA A 313 -8.98 -16.40 -11.66
CA ALA A 313 -7.60 -16.84 -11.81
C ALA A 313 -6.80 -16.56 -10.52
N TRP A 314 -7.01 -15.39 -9.90
CA TRP A 314 -6.38 -15.06 -8.63
C TRP A 314 -6.86 -15.95 -7.49
N ASN A 315 -8.15 -16.22 -7.40
CA ASN A 315 -8.70 -17.14 -6.40
C ASN A 315 -8.16 -18.57 -6.57
N ASP A 316 -8.06 -19.08 -7.80
CA ASP A 316 -7.48 -20.40 -8.07
C ASP A 316 -6.00 -20.47 -7.64
N GLU A 317 -5.25 -19.40 -7.82
CA GLU A 317 -3.86 -19.32 -7.39
C GLU A 317 -3.73 -19.26 -5.86
N ILE A 318 -4.58 -18.49 -5.17
CA ILE A 318 -4.69 -18.50 -3.70
C ILE A 318 -4.94 -19.92 -3.18
N GLN A 319 -5.89 -20.63 -3.77
CA GLN A 319 -6.18 -22.01 -3.33
C GLN A 319 -4.97 -22.92 -3.46
N LYS A 320 -4.21 -22.80 -4.55
CA LYS A 320 -2.97 -23.55 -4.76
C LYS A 320 -1.94 -23.23 -3.67
N LEU A 321 -1.63 -21.97 -3.45
CA LEU A 321 -0.68 -21.51 -2.42
C LEU A 321 -1.10 -21.98 -1.03
N MET A 322 -2.37 -21.84 -0.70
CA MET A 322 -2.91 -22.30 0.58
C MET A 322 -2.88 -23.82 0.76
N ASN A 323 -3.02 -24.59 -0.33
CA ASN A 323 -2.88 -26.07 -0.28
C ASN A 323 -1.42 -26.50 -0.08
N GLU A 324 -0.45 -25.72 -0.52
CA GLU A 324 0.99 -25.97 -0.31
C GLU A 324 1.43 -25.67 1.13
N ALA A 325 0.74 -24.77 1.83
CA ALA A 325 0.96 -24.51 3.25
C ALA A 325 0.60 -25.71 4.09
N LYS A 326 1.48 -26.06 5.05
CA LYS A 326 1.23 -27.14 6.03
C LYS A 326 0.35 -26.66 7.19
N ASP A 327 -0.25 -27.58 7.90
CA ASP A 327 -1.14 -27.29 9.03
C ASP A 327 -0.46 -26.51 10.16
N ASP A 328 0.83 -26.75 10.38
CA ASP A 328 1.62 -26.09 11.43
C ASP A 328 2.24 -24.74 10.98
N ASP A 329 2.20 -24.42 9.69
CA ASP A 329 2.72 -23.12 9.20
C ASP A 329 1.88 -21.96 9.76
N PHE A 330 2.54 -20.88 10.13
CA PHE A 330 1.86 -19.63 10.44
C PHE A 330 1.46 -18.92 9.14
N LEU A 331 0.25 -18.41 9.13
CA LEU A 331 -0.25 -17.48 8.13
C LEU A 331 -0.35 -16.11 8.79
N ALA A 332 0.32 -15.12 8.24
CA ALA A 332 0.27 -13.74 8.72
C ALA A 332 -0.27 -12.81 7.63
N ILE A 333 -1.23 -11.98 7.99
CA ILE A 333 -1.67 -10.87 7.14
C ILE A 333 -0.79 -9.67 7.45
N VAL A 334 -0.16 -9.14 6.43
CA VAL A 334 0.76 -8.00 6.53
C VAL A 334 0.20 -6.85 5.72
N ASP A 335 0.13 -5.70 6.35
CA ASP A 335 -0.18 -4.41 5.74
C ASP A 335 1.12 -3.80 5.24
N CYS A 336 1.27 -3.66 3.93
CA CYS A 336 2.43 -3.11 3.27
C CYS A 336 2.12 -1.71 2.74
N HIS A 337 3.01 -0.76 3.00
CA HIS A 337 2.92 0.63 2.55
C HIS A 337 3.80 0.88 1.33
N ILE A 338 3.32 1.77 0.39
CA ILE A 338 4.04 2.19 -0.83
C ILE A 338 3.81 3.67 -1.15
#